data_d89ab80d13a7d414a7e8f101357d7739
#
_entry.id   d89ab80d13a7d414a7e8f101357d7739
#
_cell.length_a   1.000
_cell.length_b   1.000
_cell.length_c   1.000
_cell.angle_alpha   90.00
_cell.angle_beta   90.00
_cell.angle_gamma   90.00
#
_symmetry.space_group_name_H-M   'P 1'
#
loop_
_entity.id
_entity.type
_entity.pdbx_description
1 polymer ?
#
loop_
_entity_poly.entity_id
_entity_poly.type
_entity_poly.pdbx_seq_one_letter_code
_entity_poly.pdbx_strand_id
1 'polypeptide(L)'
;EFEYSYRRHTDGNGTKLSPREYAELFILSKLKVEAARAAGLDTTSAFRKQQEAYRTNLLRSYLLDDQEMDGNARILYQKMKENVRGGQVQIRQIYKYLPQTITSRHLQEEQARMDSIYQVIENQPSVNFARLVDRFSDDKRCRWIESLQTTSEFEEAAFSLAKGEISKPFFTPEGIHILKVID
;
A
#
# COMPACT_ATOMS: atom_id res chain seq x y z
N GLU A 1 3.76 32.65 22.49
CA GLU A 1 2.77 31.99 21.59
C GLU A 1 2.42 32.89 20.41
N PHE A 2 2.04 34.17 20.63
CA PHE A 2 1.72 35.13 19.56
C PHE A 2 2.89 35.31 18.59
N GLU A 3 4.09 35.59 19.07
CA GLU A 3 5.28 35.78 18.24
C GLU A 3 5.58 34.54 17.36
N TYR A 4 5.50 33.34 17.94
CA TYR A 4 5.70 32.11 17.24
C TYR A 4 4.67 31.91 16.11
N SER A 5 3.39 32.16 16.42
CA SER A 5 2.31 32.04 15.45
C SER A 5 2.42 33.07 14.33
N TYR A 6 2.83 34.31 14.67
CA TYR A 6 3.04 35.37 13.70
C TYR A 6 4.17 35.05 12.72
N ARG A 7 5.33 34.62 13.23
CA ARG A 7 6.46 34.21 12.39
C ARG A 7 6.08 33.08 11.43
N ARG A 8 5.43 32.05 11.94
CA ARG A 8 4.98 30.92 11.13
C ARG A 8 3.97 31.32 10.05
N HIS A 9 3.13 32.30 10.32
CA HIS A 9 2.17 32.81 9.33
C HIS A 9 2.86 33.60 8.24
N THR A 10 3.84 34.44 8.58
CA THR A 10 4.60 35.26 7.62
C THR A 10 5.53 34.43 6.75
N ASP A 11 6.14 33.37 7.29
CA ASP A 11 7.08 32.50 6.58
C ASP A 11 6.37 31.53 5.60
N GLY A 12 5.09 31.20 5.86
CA GLY A 12 4.36 30.16 5.11
C GLY A 12 3.49 30.64 3.95
N ASN A 13 2.91 31.86 4.03
CA ASN A 13 1.81 32.26 3.13
C ASN A 13 2.08 33.46 2.19
N GLY A 14 3.26 34.03 2.18
CA GLY A 14 3.59 35.15 1.28
C GLY A 14 2.84 36.47 1.53
N THR A 15 1.80 36.48 2.35
CA THR A 15 1.02 37.69 2.71
C THR A 15 1.56 38.27 4.01
N LYS A 16 2.33 39.32 3.91
CA LYS A 16 2.89 40.01 5.08
C LYS A 16 1.81 40.89 5.73
N LEU A 17 1.09 40.33 6.67
CA LEU A 17 0.26 41.13 7.59
C LEU A 17 1.15 41.87 8.58
N SER A 18 0.77 43.09 8.92
CA SER A 18 1.42 43.76 10.03
C SER A 18 1.16 43.03 11.35
N PRO A 19 2.03 43.17 12.37
CA PRO A 19 1.81 42.55 13.68
C PRO A 19 0.46 42.95 14.32
N ARG A 20 -0.03 44.14 14.04
CA ARG A 20 -1.32 44.63 14.54
C ARG A 20 -2.50 43.93 13.88
N GLU A 21 -2.49 43.81 12.55
CA GLU A 21 -3.53 43.08 11.80
C GLU A 21 -3.57 41.61 12.19
N TYR A 22 -2.40 41.00 12.34
CA TYR A 22 -2.32 39.60 12.79
C TYR A 22 -2.82 39.42 14.23
N ALA A 23 -2.58 40.41 15.13
CA ALA A 23 -3.08 40.33 16.49
C ALA A 23 -4.60 40.21 16.57
N GLU A 24 -5.34 40.93 15.72
CA GLU A 24 -6.79 40.82 15.65
C GLU A 24 -7.24 39.39 15.25
N LEU A 25 -6.61 38.81 14.27
CA LEU A 25 -6.88 37.42 13.83
C LEU A 25 -6.51 36.42 14.92
N PHE A 26 -5.41 36.65 15.64
CA PHE A 26 -4.96 35.79 16.71
C PHE A 26 -5.94 35.81 17.89
N ILE A 27 -6.40 37.00 18.31
CA ILE A 27 -7.39 37.18 19.36
C ILE A 27 -8.71 36.48 18.96
N LEU A 28 -9.18 36.70 17.73
CA LEU A 28 -10.41 36.07 17.25
C LEU A 28 -10.29 34.55 17.26
N SER A 29 -9.14 34.01 16.85
CA SER A 29 -8.86 32.57 16.89
C SER A 29 -8.93 32.03 18.31
N LYS A 30 -8.33 32.72 19.30
CA LYS A 30 -8.37 32.35 20.72
C LYS A 30 -9.79 32.37 21.30
N LEU A 31 -10.56 33.40 20.96
CA LEU A 31 -11.96 33.49 21.39
C LEU A 31 -12.81 32.35 20.83
N LYS A 32 -12.59 31.96 19.56
CA LYS A 32 -13.26 30.80 18.95
C LYS A 32 -12.91 29.48 19.65
N VAL A 33 -11.64 29.30 20.02
CA VAL A 33 -11.20 28.11 20.76
C VAL A 33 -11.85 28.03 22.12
N GLU A 34 -11.89 29.14 22.86
CA GLU A 34 -12.55 29.20 24.18
C GLU A 34 -14.06 28.98 24.09
N ALA A 35 -14.72 29.56 23.08
CA ALA A 35 -16.14 29.33 22.86
C ALA A 35 -16.44 27.86 22.53
N ALA A 36 -15.57 27.22 21.70
CA ALA A 36 -15.69 25.80 21.36
C ALA A 36 -15.51 24.89 22.59
N ARG A 37 -14.55 25.20 23.45
CA ARG A 37 -14.34 24.49 24.73
C ARG A 37 -15.55 24.66 25.67
N ALA A 38 -16.05 25.90 25.83
CA ALA A 38 -17.23 26.16 26.63
C ALA A 38 -18.47 25.39 26.10
N ALA A 39 -18.56 25.19 24.81
CA ALA A 39 -19.62 24.37 24.15
C ALA A 39 -19.36 22.85 24.21
N GLY A 40 -18.23 22.39 24.79
CA GLY A 40 -17.88 20.97 24.92
C GLY A 40 -17.54 20.29 23.59
N LEU A 41 -17.21 21.03 22.52
CA LEU A 41 -16.92 20.47 21.21
C LEU A 41 -15.65 19.60 21.20
N ASP A 42 -14.69 19.90 22.08
CA ASP A 42 -13.45 19.14 22.27
C ASP A 42 -13.68 17.77 22.95
N THR A 43 -14.83 17.55 23.57
CA THR A 43 -15.21 16.29 24.21
C THR A 43 -16.00 15.35 23.31
N THR A 44 -16.40 15.81 22.12
CA THR A 44 -17.17 15.01 21.16
C THR A 44 -16.36 13.82 20.62
N SER A 45 -17.03 12.70 20.33
CA SER A 45 -16.38 11.51 19.78
C SER A 45 -15.75 11.77 18.41
N ALA A 46 -16.36 12.65 17.61
CA ALA A 46 -15.83 13.06 16.30
C ALA A 46 -14.50 13.82 16.45
N PHE A 47 -14.42 14.78 17.35
CA PHE A 47 -13.20 15.54 17.62
C PHE A 47 -12.08 14.63 18.13
N ARG A 48 -12.39 13.75 19.10
CA ARG A 48 -11.39 12.80 19.65
C ARG A 48 -10.82 11.86 18.58
N LYS A 49 -11.65 11.33 17.70
CA LYS A 49 -11.20 10.49 16.57
C LYS A 49 -10.28 11.26 15.62
N GLN A 50 -10.65 12.50 15.30
CA GLN A 50 -9.84 13.35 14.42
C GLN A 50 -8.51 13.74 15.05
N GLN A 51 -8.51 14.07 16.34
CA GLN A 51 -7.30 14.38 17.12
C GLN A 51 -6.35 13.17 17.19
N GLU A 52 -6.89 11.98 17.44
CA GLU A 52 -6.08 10.76 17.49
C GLU A 52 -5.48 10.39 16.12
N ALA A 53 -6.25 10.55 15.05
CA ALA A 53 -5.74 10.36 13.69
C ALA A 53 -4.61 11.36 13.36
N TYR A 54 -4.77 12.62 13.74
CA TYR A 54 -3.74 13.65 13.56
C TYR A 54 -2.49 13.35 14.39
N ARG A 55 -2.66 12.97 15.65
CA ARG A 55 -1.56 12.55 16.54
C ARG A 55 -0.80 11.35 15.96
N THR A 56 -1.50 10.33 15.49
CA THR A 56 -0.89 9.14 14.86
C THR A 56 -0.07 9.52 13.64
N ASN A 57 -0.58 10.40 12.80
CA ASN A 57 0.14 10.88 11.62
C ASN A 57 1.41 11.66 11.98
N LEU A 58 1.36 12.50 13.03
CA LEU A 58 2.54 13.20 13.51
C LEU A 58 3.59 12.24 14.11
N LEU A 59 3.14 11.27 14.91
CA LEU A 59 4.03 10.30 15.55
C LEU A 59 4.73 9.42 14.52
N ARG A 60 4.11 9.14 13.37
CA ARG A 60 4.70 8.31 12.32
C ARG A 60 6.06 8.84 11.86
N SER A 61 6.23 10.16 11.72
CA SER A 61 7.50 10.77 11.33
C SER A 61 8.60 10.64 12.40
N TYR A 62 8.24 10.50 13.68
CA TYR A 62 9.20 10.27 14.77
C TYR A 62 9.56 8.80 14.99
N LEU A 63 8.74 7.88 14.46
CA LEU A 63 8.98 6.44 14.56
C LEU A 63 9.82 5.90 13.40
N LEU A 64 10.00 6.68 12.35
CA LEU A 64 10.84 6.32 11.20
C LEU A 64 12.28 6.77 11.50
N ASP A 65 13.18 5.81 11.58
CA ASP A 65 14.62 6.09 11.64
C ASP A 65 15.14 6.31 10.21
N ASP A 66 15.65 7.50 9.92
CA ASP A 66 16.17 7.86 8.60
C ASP A 66 17.32 6.93 8.17
N GLN A 67 18.14 6.45 9.09
CA GLN A 67 19.24 5.52 8.80
C GLN A 67 18.71 4.14 8.42
N GLU A 68 17.67 3.67 9.11
CA GLU A 68 17.01 2.40 8.81
C GLU A 68 16.27 2.46 7.47
N MET A 69 15.62 3.58 7.18
CA MET A 69 14.96 3.83 5.89
C MET A 69 15.97 3.85 4.73
N ASP A 70 17.11 4.52 4.89
CA ASP A 70 18.16 4.57 3.87
C ASP A 70 18.78 3.19 3.64
N GLY A 71 19.00 2.43 4.72
CA GLY A 71 19.44 1.03 4.68
C GLY A 71 18.48 0.14 3.88
N ASN A 72 17.19 0.21 4.19
CA ASN A 72 16.16 -0.56 3.50
C ASN A 72 16.00 -0.14 2.03
N ALA A 73 16.08 1.16 1.74
CA ALA A 73 16.07 1.68 0.37
C ALA A 73 17.25 1.15 -0.46
N ARG A 74 18.45 1.07 0.12
CA ARG A 74 19.64 0.48 -0.55
C ARG A 74 19.48 -0.99 -0.82
N ILE A 75 18.95 -1.76 0.13
CA ILE A 75 18.68 -3.20 -0.06
C ILE A 75 17.67 -3.39 -1.19
N LEU A 76 16.59 -2.61 -1.20
CA LEU A 76 15.59 -2.66 -2.25
C LEU A 76 16.18 -2.29 -3.62
N TYR A 77 16.99 -1.22 -3.67
CA TYR A 77 17.67 -0.80 -4.89
C TYR A 77 18.61 -1.90 -5.44
N GLN A 78 19.37 -2.57 -4.57
CA GLN A 78 20.20 -3.68 -4.99
C GLN A 78 19.39 -4.85 -5.54
N LYS A 79 18.31 -5.24 -4.87
CA LYS A 79 17.38 -6.27 -5.39
C LYS A 79 16.84 -5.90 -6.78
N MET A 80 16.45 -4.63 -6.98
CA MET A 80 15.96 -4.17 -8.30
C MET A 80 17.07 -4.21 -9.37
N LYS A 81 18.31 -3.87 -9.01
CA LYS A 81 19.44 -3.89 -9.92
C LYS A 81 19.88 -5.31 -10.31
N GLU A 82 19.75 -6.26 -9.40
CA GLU A 82 20.06 -7.67 -9.62
C GLU A 82 18.96 -8.38 -10.41
N ASN A 83 17.79 -7.76 -10.53
CA ASN A 83 16.69 -8.27 -11.31
C ASN A 83 17.04 -8.25 -12.80
N VAL A 84 17.31 -9.44 -13.38
CA VAL A 84 17.85 -9.67 -14.73
C VAL A 84 16.98 -9.04 -15.84
N ARG A 85 15.78 -8.59 -15.51
CA ARG A 85 14.76 -8.10 -16.47
C ARG A 85 14.52 -6.60 -16.45
N GLY A 86 15.44 -5.84 -15.88
CA GLY A 86 15.33 -4.38 -15.87
C GLY A 86 14.14 -3.83 -15.08
N GLY A 87 13.57 -4.63 -14.16
CA GLY A 87 12.46 -4.22 -13.32
C GLY A 87 11.07 -4.28 -13.98
N GLN A 88 10.96 -4.96 -15.13
CA GLN A 88 9.68 -5.20 -15.84
C GLN A 88 9.52 -6.67 -16.20
N VAL A 89 8.32 -7.21 -16.05
CA VAL A 89 7.99 -8.58 -16.43
C VAL A 89 6.56 -8.65 -16.96
N GLN A 90 6.35 -9.36 -18.06
CA GLN A 90 5.02 -9.62 -18.57
C GLN A 90 4.50 -10.93 -17.98
N ILE A 91 3.35 -10.86 -17.34
CA ILE A 91 2.75 -12.01 -16.67
C ILE A 91 1.32 -12.29 -17.14
N ARG A 92 0.92 -13.54 -16.97
CA ARG A 92 -0.46 -14.00 -16.94
C ARG A 92 -0.67 -14.80 -15.68
N GLN A 93 -1.85 -14.70 -15.05
CA GLN A 93 -2.09 -15.31 -13.75
C GLN A 93 -3.41 -16.07 -13.68
N ILE A 94 -3.44 -17.11 -12.86
CA ILE A 94 -4.66 -17.63 -12.26
C ILE A 94 -4.78 -16.96 -10.91
N TYR A 95 -5.78 -16.14 -10.76
CA TYR A 95 -5.99 -15.30 -9.58
C TYR A 95 -7.37 -15.58 -8.99
N LYS A 96 -7.43 -15.77 -7.68
CA LYS A 96 -8.66 -15.88 -6.94
C LYS A 96 -8.73 -14.83 -5.86
N TYR A 97 -9.67 -13.91 -5.98
CA TYR A 97 -9.90 -12.87 -4.98
C TYR A 97 -10.39 -13.48 -3.67
N LEU A 98 -9.81 -13.05 -2.55
CA LEU A 98 -10.21 -13.43 -1.21
C LEU A 98 -10.58 -12.18 -0.41
N PRO A 99 -11.85 -12.00 -0.03
CA PRO A 99 -12.25 -10.87 0.81
C PRO A 99 -11.65 -11.00 2.21
N GLN A 100 -11.35 -9.89 2.86
CA GLN A 100 -10.80 -9.89 4.24
C GLN A 100 -11.71 -10.54 5.28
N THR A 101 -13.00 -10.68 4.96
CA THR A 101 -14.02 -11.31 5.82
C THR A 101 -14.20 -12.80 5.54
N ILE A 102 -13.29 -13.42 4.76
CA ILE A 102 -13.38 -14.84 4.40
C ILE A 102 -13.29 -15.74 5.64
N THR A 103 -14.11 -16.77 5.69
CA THR A 103 -14.03 -17.78 6.76
C THR A 103 -12.85 -18.72 6.53
N SER A 104 -12.27 -19.24 7.62
CA SER A 104 -11.15 -20.18 7.54
C SER A 104 -11.47 -21.42 6.69
N ARG A 105 -12.71 -21.93 6.75
CA ARG A 105 -13.16 -23.05 5.93
C ARG A 105 -13.10 -22.71 4.43
N HIS A 106 -13.64 -21.57 4.05
CA HIS A 106 -13.67 -21.15 2.64
C HIS A 106 -12.27 -20.85 2.11
N LEU A 107 -11.41 -20.29 2.96
CA LEU A 107 -10.00 -20.09 2.64
C LEU A 107 -9.30 -21.43 2.31
N GLN A 108 -9.50 -22.46 3.12
CA GLN A 108 -8.95 -23.80 2.90
C GLN A 108 -9.49 -24.43 1.60
N GLU A 109 -10.78 -24.26 1.32
CA GLU A 109 -11.40 -24.75 0.08
C GLU A 109 -10.79 -24.10 -1.17
N GLU A 110 -10.59 -22.77 -1.18
CA GLU A 110 -9.99 -22.07 -2.30
C GLU A 110 -8.48 -22.38 -2.45
N GLN A 111 -7.76 -22.53 -1.33
CA GLN A 111 -6.38 -22.98 -1.35
C GLN A 111 -6.25 -24.39 -1.95
N ALA A 112 -7.05 -25.35 -1.50
CA ALA A 112 -7.04 -26.72 -2.04
C ALA A 112 -7.39 -26.75 -3.53
N ARG A 113 -8.27 -25.85 -3.98
CA ARG A 113 -8.60 -25.70 -5.40
C ARG A 113 -7.39 -25.20 -6.21
N MET A 114 -6.69 -24.17 -5.72
CA MET A 114 -5.50 -23.63 -6.38
C MET A 114 -4.36 -24.66 -6.41
N ASP A 115 -4.17 -25.40 -5.31
CA ASP A 115 -3.19 -26.50 -5.25
C ASP A 115 -3.52 -27.60 -6.27
N SER A 116 -4.80 -27.96 -6.43
CA SER A 116 -5.24 -28.93 -7.43
C SER A 116 -4.98 -28.47 -8.87
N ILE A 117 -5.20 -27.16 -9.15
CA ILE A 117 -4.89 -26.57 -10.45
C ILE A 117 -3.38 -26.62 -10.71
N TYR A 118 -2.58 -26.28 -9.69
CA TYR A 118 -1.12 -26.32 -9.80
C TYR A 118 -0.62 -27.77 -10.05
N GLN A 119 -1.16 -28.77 -9.39
CA GLN A 119 -0.84 -30.18 -9.66
C GLN A 119 -1.15 -30.61 -11.09
N VAL A 120 -2.25 -30.13 -11.68
CA VAL A 120 -2.56 -30.38 -13.11
C VAL A 120 -1.49 -29.76 -13.99
N ILE A 121 -1.03 -28.55 -13.68
CA ILE A 121 0.03 -27.86 -14.45
C ILE A 121 1.36 -28.63 -14.33
N GLU A 122 1.71 -29.06 -13.12
CA GLU A 122 2.96 -29.77 -12.84
C GLU A 122 3.01 -31.14 -13.53
N ASN A 123 1.89 -31.88 -13.51
CA ASN A 123 1.79 -33.21 -14.13
C ASN A 123 1.63 -33.15 -15.65
N GLN A 124 1.21 -32.03 -16.23
CA GLN A 124 1.00 -31.82 -17.64
C GLN A 124 1.68 -30.57 -18.16
N PRO A 125 3.02 -30.57 -18.38
CA PRO A 125 3.75 -29.37 -18.81
C PRO A 125 3.26 -28.78 -20.16
N SER A 126 2.55 -29.56 -20.98
CA SER A 126 1.94 -29.11 -22.24
C SER A 126 0.56 -28.46 -22.06
N VAL A 127 0.03 -28.41 -20.85
CA VAL A 127 -1.29 -27.80 -20.59
C VAL A 127 -1.30 -26.33 -21.02
N ASN A 128 -2.37 -25.95 -21.69
CA ASN A 128 -2.52 -24.57 -22.14
C ASN A 128 -2.91 -23.67 -20.94
N PHE A 129 -1.91 -23.00 -20.36
CA PHE A 129 -2.09 -22.11 -19.21
C PHE A 129 -3.15 -21.01 -19.47
N ALA A 130 -3.24 -20.49 -20.71
CA ALA A 130 -4.24 -19.49 -21.04
C ALA A 130 -5.68 -20.01 -20.89
N ARG A 131 -5.93 -21.27 -21.26
CA ARG A 131 -7.24 -21.90 -21.06
C ARG A 131 -7.58 -22.08 -19.58
N LEU A 132 -6.58 -22.35 -18.74
CA LEU A 132 -6.78 -22.43 -17.30
C LEU A 132 -7.11 -21.05 -16.70
N VAL A 133 -6.42 -20.01 -17.17
CA VAL A 133 -6.73 -18.62 -16.80
C VAL A 133 -8.16 -18.26 -17.18
N ASP A 134 -8.58 -18.56 -18.42
CA ASP A 134 -9.94 -18.25 -18.90
C ASP A 134 -11.02 -18.95 -18.07
N ARG A 135 -10.71 -20.14 -17.54
CA ARG A 135 -11.66 -20.97 -16.79
C ARG A 135 -11.70 -20.67 -15.30
N PHE A 136 -10.55 -20.39 -14.69
CA PHE A 136 -10.40 -20.37 -13.23
C PHE A 136 -10.02 -19.03 -12.65
N SER A 137 -9.51 -18.08 -13.47
CA SER A 137 -9.04 -16.80 -12.97
C SER A 137 -10.14 -15.74 -12.90
N ASP A 138 -10.12 -14.98 -11.81
CA ASP A 138 -10.95 -13.77 -11.70
C ASP A 138 -10.33 -12.58 -12.49
N ASP A 139 -9.02 -12.62 -12.79
CA ASP A 139 -8.35 -11.67 -13.69
C ASP A 139 -7.71 -12.41 -14.87
N LYS A 140 -8.21 -12.17 -16.08
CA LYS A 140 -7.81 -12.86 -17.32
C LYS A 140 -6.79 -12.09 -18.12
N ARG A 141 -6.35 -10.93 -17.67
CA ARG A 141 -5.46 -10.05 -18.42
C ARG A 141 -4.03 -10.56 -18.43
N CYS A 142 -3.37 -10.36 -19.56
CA CYS A 142 -1.92 -10.40 -19.64
C CYS A 142 -1.42 -8.97 -19.47
N ARG A 143 -0.53 -8.73 -18.51
CA ARG A 143 -0.07 -7.37 -18.19
C ARG A 143 1.41 -7.31 -17.87
N TRP A 144 1.99 -6.15 -18.11
CA TRP A 144 3.30 -5.80 -17.63
C TRP A 144 3.23 -5.38 -16.16
N ILE A 145 4.20 -5.84 -15.40
CA ILE A 145 4.41 -5.46 -14.00
C ILE A 145 5.78 -4.81 -13.90
N GLU A 146 5.82 -3.65 -13.29
CA GLU A 146 7.06 -2.94 -12.97
C GLU A 146 7.38 -3.13 -11.49
N SER A 147 8.66 -3.04 -11.14
CA SER A 147 9.08 -3.07 -9.74
C SER A 147 8.42 -1.95 -8.95
N LEU A 148 7.99 -2.23 -7.73
CA LEU A 148 7.30 -1.34 -6.78
C LEU A 148 5.85 -0.97 -7.16
N GLN A 149 5.25 -1.70 -8.11
CA GLN A 149 3.83 -1.51 -8.48
C GLN A 149 2.88 -2.44 -7.71
N THR A 150 3.39 -3.54 -7.18
CA THR A 150 2.58 -4.59 -6.54
C THR A 150 3.10 -4.90 -5.14
N THR A 151 2.48 -5.87 -4.46
CA THR A 151 2.96 -6.31 -3.15
C THR A 151 4.31 -7.02 -3.26
N SER A 152 5.10 -7.01 -2.19
CA SER A 152 6.43 -7.65 -2.15
C SER A 152 6.37 -9.12 -2.49
N GLU A 153 5.36 -9.84 -2.01
CA GLU A 153 5.17 -11.28 -2.26
C GLU A 153 4.89 -11.55 -3.74
N PHE A 154 4.11 -10.67 -4.37
CA PHE A 154 3.80 -10.78 -5.78
C PHE A 154 5.04 -10.49 -6.66
N GLU A 155 5.78 -9.45 -6.33
CA GLU A 155 7.01 -9.09 -7.04
C GLU A 155 8.09 -10.15 -6.90
N GLU A 156 8.27 -10.69 -5.68
CA GLU A 156 9.22 -11.76 -5.44
C GLU A 156 8.90 -12.99 -6.30
N ALA A 157 7.62 -13.39 -6.37
CA ALA A 157 7.20 -14.49 -7.23
C ALA A 157 7.40 -14.17 -8.73
N ALA A 158 7.00 -12.96 -9.19
CA ALA A 158 7.06 -12.60 -10.59
C ALA A 158 8.49 -12.45 -11.13
N PHE A 159 9.38 -11.83 -10.34
CA PHE A 159 10.75 -11.55 -10.76
C PHE A 159 11.74 -12.71 -10.51
N SER A 160 11.42 -13.67 -9.64
CA SER A 160 12.25 -14.87 -9.44
C SER A 160 12.12 -15.91 -10.56
N LEU A 161 11.04 -15.87 -11.34
CA LEU A 161 10.76 -16.85 -12.38
C LEU A 161 11.43 -16.52 -13.71
N ALA A 162 11.89 -17.53 -14.42
CA ALA A 162 12.34 -17.39 -15.80
C ALA A 162 11.16 -17.30 -16.78
N LYS A 163 11.43 -16.80 -18.00
CA LYS A 163 10.43 -16.73 -19.06
C LYS A 163 9.84 -18.12 -19.34
N GLY A 164 8.53 -18.21 -19.30
CA GLY A 164 7.78 -19.46 -19.49
C GLY A 164 7.54 -20.25 -18.20
N GLU A 165 8.23 -19.97 -17.13
CA GLU A 165 8.04 -20.63 -15.84
C GLU A 165 6.73 -20.23 -15.17
N ILE A 166 6.27 -21.10 -14.26
CA ILE A 166 5.01 -20.95 -13.52
C ILE A 166 5.32 -21.05 -12.03
N SER A 167 4.79 -20.12 -11.23
CA SER A 167 4.94 -20.14 -9.78
C SER A 167 4.15 -21.27 -9.13
N LYS A 168 4.56 -21.66 -7.93
CA LYS A 168 3.65 -22.33 -7.00
C LYS A 168 2.52 -21.38 -6.58
N PRO A 169 1.38 -21.91 -6.08
CA PRO A 169 0.37 -21.07 -5.45
C PRO A 169 0.96 -20.24 -4.30
N PHE A 170 0.67 -18.94 -4.25
CA PHE A 170 1.10 -18.06 -3.16
C PHE A 170 0.00 -17.06 -2.82
N PHE A 171 0.07 -16.50 -1.62
CA PHE A 171 -0.88 -15.55 -1.10
C PHE A 171 -0.36 -14.12 -1.22
N THR A 172 -1.28 -13.21 -1.45
CA THR A 172 -1.12 -11.77 -1.25
C THR A 172 -2.29 -11.26 -0.39
N PRO A 173 -2.27 -10.01 0.08
CA PRO A 173 -3.42 -9.42 0.77
C PRO A 173 -4.73 -9.42 -0.05
N GLU A 174 -4.65 -9.57 -1.36
CA GLU A 174 -5.79 -9.55 -2.28
C GLU A 174 -6.35 -10.95 -2.59
N GLY A 175 -5.54 -12.00 -2.43
CA GLY A 175 -5.98 -13.36 -2.77
C GLY A 175 -4.87 -14.37 -2.98
N ILE A 176 -5.19 -15.42 -3.73
CA ILE A 176 -4.26 -16.51 -4.10
C ILE A 176 -3.93 -16.40 -5.58
N HIS A 177 -2.66 -16.60 -5.92
CA HIS A 177 -2.12 -16.44 -7.26
C HIS A 177 -1.31 -17.66 -7.70
N ILE A 178 -1.37 -17.96 -9.00
CA ILE A 178 -0.39 -18.78 -9.74
C ILE A 178 0.02 -17.95 -10.95
N LEU A 179 1.28 -17.57 -11.03
CA LEU A 179 1.82 -16.73 -12.11
C LEU A 179 2.49 -17.56 -13.19
N LYS A 180 2.37 -17.10 -14.43
CA LYS A 180 3.25 -17.50 -15.54
C LYS A 180 3.92 -16.28 -16.13
N VAL A 181 5.23 -16.32 -16.24
CA VAL A 181 6.01 -15.29 -16.91
C VAL A 181 5.94 -15.52 -18.41
N ILE A 182 5.54 -14.49 -19.14
CA ILE A 182 5.40 -14.51 -20.60
C ILE A 182 6.64 -13.91 -21.26
N ASP A 183 7.12 -12.75 -20.71
CA ASP A 183 8.31 -12.05 -21.17
C ASP A 183 8.97 -11.27 -20.06
#